data_4121d1ef4be914720359de6642c91205
#
_entry.id   4121d1ef4be914720359de6642c91205
#
_cell.length_a   1.000
_cell.length_b   1.000
_cell.length_c   1.000
_cell.angle_alpha   90.00
_cell.angle_beta   90.00
_cell.angle_gamma   90.00
#
_symmetry.space_group_name_H-M   'P 1'
#
loop_
_entity.id
_entity.type
_entity.pdbx_description
1 polymer ?
#
loop_
_entity_poly.entity_id
_entity_poly.type
_entity_poly.pdbx_seq_one_letter_code
_entity_poly.pdbx_strand_id
1 'polypeptide(L)'
;AGGSAAATVTTAGDTPVVGDIPTQTAPPTSTNLNAWLSSFYTAEDKRQTKFPEALPADAQPFELLVINICSLSWADVDAAGLMSHPLWSHFDIQFKDFNSATSYSGPAAIRLLRASCGQTSHKNLYQPAGNQCYLFDNLAKLGFTQHLMLGHNGQFGNFLKEVREQGGMQAPLMDQTGLPVSLLGFDGSPVYDDTAVLQRWLQTIEKDSNPRSATFFNTLPLHDGNHFPGVSKTADYKVRAQKFFDELDAFFTELEKSGRKVMVVVVPEHGGALKGDRMQVSGLRDIPSPSITNVPAGIKFFGMKAPHQGAPIEITQPTSYLAISELVARAVDG
;
A
#
# COMPACT_ATOMS: atom_id res chain seq x y z
N ALA A 1 -19.59 7.23 -34.09
CA ALA A 1 -18.69 6.10 -34.04
C ALA A 1 -17.29 6.61 -33.67
N GLY A 2 -16.96 6.66 -32.41
CA GLY A 2 -15.65 7.03 -31.90
C GLY A 2 -15.16 5.91 -31.00
N GLY A 3 -14.29 5.05 -31.53
CA GLY A 3 -13.66 3.98 -30.77
C GLY A 3 -12.61 4.58 -29.84
N SER A 4 -12.80 4.40 -28.54
CA SER A 4 -11.76 4.63 -27.53
C SER A 4 -10.71 3.54 -27.66
N ALA A 5 -9.54 3.89 -28.17
CA ALA A 5 -8.40 2.99 -28.18
C ALA A 5 -7.86 2.88 -26.75
N ALA A 6 -8.02 1.69 -26.16
CA ALA A 6 -7.31 1.33 -24.93
C ALA A 6 -5.80 1.32 -25.23
N ALA A 7 -5.05 2.18 -24.55
CA ALA A 7 -3.59 2.18 -24.63
C ALA A 7 -3.06 0.87 -24.07
N THR A 8 -2.62 -0.01 -24.92
CA THR A 8 -1.89 -1.21 -24.55
C THR A 8 -0.47 -0.77 -24.16
N VAL A 9 -0.16 -0.81 -22.88
CA VAL A 9 1.22 -0.63 -22.42
C VAL A 9 1.98 -1.88 -22.79
N THR A 10 2.69 -1.85 -23.90
CA THR A 10 3.67 -2.87 -24.26
C THR A 10 4.92 -2.64 -23.42
N THR A 11 5.14 -3.50 -22.43
CA THR A 11 6.39 -3.56 -21.68
C THR A 11 7.47 -4.22 -22.54
N ALA A 12 8.50 -3.44 -22.88
CA ALA A 12 9.71 -4.02 -23.42
C ALA A 12 10.48 -4.71 -22.27
N GLY A 13 10.47 -6.01 -22.25
CA GLY A 13 11.17 -6.84 -21.27
C GLY A 13 10.25 -7.95 -20.77
N ASP A 14 10.63 -9.20 -21.00
CA ASP A 14 9.93 -10.42 -20.61
C ASP A 14 9.60 -10.49 -19.10
N THR A 15 8.60 -9.73 -18.66
CA THR A 15 7.85 -10.10 -17.49
C THR A 15 6.73 -11.00 -17.97
N PRO A 16 6.68 -12.26 -17.56
CA PRO A 16 5.51 -13.06 -17.87
C PRO A 16 4.31 -12.34 -17.22
N VAL A 17 3.46 -11.78 -18.05
CA VAL A 17 2.07 -11.52 -17.72
C VAL A 17 1.61 -12.75 -16.94
N VAL A 18 0.94 -12.56 -15.81
CA VAL A 18 0.35 -13.61 -14.97
C VAL A 18 0.15 -14.86 -15.80
N GLY A 19 1.03 -15.86 -15.56
CA GLY A 19 0.97 -17.09 -16.34
C GLY A 19 -0.46 -17.54 -16.31
N ASP A 20 -1.03 -17.84 -17.44
CA ASP A 20 -2.42 -18.23 -17.59
C ASP A 20 -2.84 -19.06 -16.38
N ILE A 21 -3.62 -18.44 -15.48
CA ILE A 21 -4.37 -19.24 -14.51
C ILE A 21 -5.21 -20.12 -15.40
N PRO A 22 -4.99 -21.45 -15.44
CA PRO A 22 -5.71 -22.30 -16.36
C PRO A 22 -7.18 -22.01 -16.22
N THR A 23 -7.82 -21.57 -17.29
CA THR A 23 -9.25 -21.33 -17.31
C THR A 23 -9.89 -22.61 -16.81
N GLN A 24 -10.51 -22.52 -15.65
CA GLN A 24 -10.96 -23.66 -14.87
C GLN A 24 -12.13 -24.31 -15.59
N THR A 25 -11.85 -25.32 -16.37
CA THR A 25 -12.88 -26.14 -17.05
C THR A 25 -13.37 -27.30 -16.20
N ALA A 26 -12.64 -27.62 -15.12
CA ALA A 26 -12.99 -28.70 -14.20
C ALA A 26 -13.50 -28.15 -12.86
N PRO A 27 -14.44 -28.83 -12.16
CA PRO A 27 -14.87 -28.48 -10.82
C PRO A 27 -13.69 -28.42 -9.86
N PRO A 28 -13.66 -27.48 -8.89
CA PRO A 28 -12.59 -27.39 -7.91
C PRO A 28 -12.58 -28.63 -7.01
N THR A 29 -11.47 -29.35 -7.04
CA THR A 29 -11.20 -30.45 -6.09
C THR A 29 -9.93 -30.08 -5.32
N SER A 30 -9.70 -30.70 -4.15
CA SER A 30 -8.48 -30.45 -3.38
C SER A 30 -7.21 -30.70 -4.21
N THR A 31 -7.22 -31.72 -5.04
CA THR A 31 -6.09 -32.05 -5.95
C THR A 31 -5.86 -30.95 -6.98
N ASN A 32 -6.91 -30.49 -7.65
CA ASN A 32 -6.82 -29.44 -8.67
C ASN A 32 -6.37 -28.10 -8.06
N LEU A 33 -6.95 -27.73 -6.89
CA LEU A 33 -6.59 -26.51 -6.19
C LEU A 33 -5.12 -26.51 -5.75
N ASN A 34 -4.64 -27.62 -5.20
CA ASN A 34 -3.24 -27.75 -4.80
C ASN A 34 -2.29 -27.67 -6.03
N ALA A 35 -2.66 -28.27 -7.14
CA ALA A 35 -1.88 -28.20 -8.37
C ALA A 35 -1.81 -26.75 -8.91
N TRP A 36 -2.92 -26.03 -8.89
CA TRP A 36 -2.98 -24.63 -9.34
C TRP A 36 -2.17 -23.73 -8.43
N LEU A 37 -2.31 -23.86 -7.11
CA LEU A 37 -1.52 -23.10 -6.14
C LEU A 37 -0.02 -23.37 -6.31
N SER A 38 0.36 -24.63 -6.49
CA SER A 38 1.76 -25.00 -6.73
C SER A 38 2.31 -24.36 -8.03
N SER A 39 1.54 -24.42 -9.11
CA SER A 39 1.90 -23.78 -10.37
C SER A 39 2.00 -22.26 -10.24
N PHE A 40 1.06 -21.64 -9.54
CA PHE A 40 1.07 -20.20 -9.27
C PHE A 40 2.34 -19.79 -8.53
N TYR A 41 2.66 -20.42 -7.40
CA TYR A 41 3.83 -20.06 -6.63
C TYR A 41 5.14 -20.36 -7.36
N THR A 42 5.20 -21.42 -8.15
CA THR A 42 6.36 -21.70 -9.02
C THR A 42 6.59 -20.59 -10.04
N ALA A 43 5.52 -20.05 -10.62
CA ALA A 43 5.61 -18.92 -11.53
C ALA A 43 5.99 -17.61 -10.77
N GLU A 44 5.41 -17.38 -9.62
CA GLU A 44 5.72 -16.20 -8.81
C GLU A 44 7.16 -16.17 -8.31
N ASP A 45 7.76 -17.30 -7.96
CA ASP A 45 9.16 -17.42 -7.53
C ASP A 45 10.16 -16.89 -8.57
N LYS A 46 9.76 -16.82 -9.84
CA LYS A 46 10.59 -16.32 -10.94
C LYS A 46 10.40 -14.83 -11.21
N ARG A 47 9.42 -14.20 -10.58
CA ARG A 47 9.09 -12.79 -10.80
C ARG A 47 9.88 -11.91 -9.85
N GLN A 48 10.53 -10.90 -10.40
CA GLN A 48 11.35 -9.95 -9.63
C GLN A 48 11.41 -8.62 -10.37
N THR A 49 11.28 -7.52 -9.62
CA THR A 49 11.60 -6.19 -10.13
C THR A 49 13.11 -6.03 -10.22
N LYS A 50 13.58 -5.56 -11.36
CA LYS A 50 14.99 -5.20 -11.56
C LYS A 50 15.15 -3.70 -11.33
N PHE A 51 15.90 -3.35 -10.30
CA PHE A 51 16.36 -1.99 -10.09
C PHE A 51 17.68 -1.76 -10.85
N PRO A 52 17.95 -0.52 -11.30
CA PRO A 52 19.27 -0.21 -11.86
C PRO A 52 20.37 -0.43 -10.81
N GLU A 53 21.59 -0.77 -11.24
CA GLU A 53 22.74 -0.91 -10.34
C GLU A 53 23.20 0.45 -9.79
N ALA A 54 23.00 1.49 -10.58
CA ALA A 54 23.27 2.88 -10.20
C ALA A 54 22.22 3.79 -10.83
N LEU A 55 22.01 4.96 -10.22
CA LEU A 55 21.12 5.96 -10.78
C LEU A 55 21.69 6.50 -12.11
N PRO A 56 20.83 6.74 -13.13
CA PRO A 56 21.23 7.51 -14.30
C PRO A 56 21.80 8.87 -13.91
N ALA A 57 22.77 9.38 -14.68
CA ALA A 57 23.43 10.64 -14.39
C ALA A 57 22.48 11.86 -14.35
N ASP A 58 21.37 11.77 -15.08
CA ASP A 58 20.31 12.79 -15.17
C ASP A 58 19.09 12.48 -14.32
N ALA A 59 19.14 11.43 -13.48
CA ALA A 59 18.03 11.05 -12.59
C ALA A 59 17.69 12.20 -11.65
N GLN A 60 16.42 12.61 -11.68
CA GLN A 60 15.91 13.65 -10.80
C GLN A 60 15.61 13.06 -9.42
N PRO A 61 16.07 13.70 -8.33
CA PRO A 61 15.74 13.24 -6.99
C PRO A 61 14.26 13.43 -6.69
N PHE A 62 13.71 12.53 -5.93
CA PHE A 62 12.34 12.63 -5.39
C PHE A 62 12.21 11.92 -4.04
N GLU A 63 11.15 12.26 -3.33
CA GLU A 63 10.75 11.60 -2.08
C GLU A 63 9.71 10.53 -2.42
N LEU A 64 9.88 9.32 -1.90
CA LEU A 64 8.87 8.28 -1.97
C LEU A 64 8.14 8.21 -0.63
N LEU A 65 6.81 8.32 -0.66
CA LEU A 65 5.95 8.11 0.51
C LEU A 65 4.98 6.98 0.22
N VAL A 66 5.17 5.86 0.91
CA VAL A 66 4.27 4.70 0.84
C VAL A 66 3.33 4.74 2.04
N ILE A 67 2.04 4.94 1.78
CA ILE A 67 0.98 5.01 2.81
C ILE A 67 0.25 3.68 2.85
N ASN A 68 0.40 2.96 3.95
CA ASN A 68 -0.20 1.66 4.22
C ASN A 68 -1.30 1.81 5.28
N ILE A 69 -2.53 1.48 4.96
CA ILE A 69 -3.73 1.85 5.74
C ILE A 69 -4.46 0.61 6.23
N CYS A 70 -4.70 0.51 7.50
CA CYS A 70 -5.60 -0.47 8.11
C CYS A 70 -6.88 0.23 8.60
N SER A 71 -8.06 -0.10 8.09
CA SER A 71 -8.36 -1.11 7.09
C SER A 71 -9.31 -0.50 6.06
N LEU A 72 -9.05 -0.74 4.78
CA LEU A 72 -9.81 -0.13 3.69
C LEU A 72 -9.82 -1.03 2.47
N SER A 73 -10.99 -1.47 2.03
CA SER A 73 -11.23 -2.12 0.74
C SER A 73 -12.14 -1.28 -0.14
N TRP A 74 -12.26 -1.62 -1.42
CA TRP A 74 -13.26 -0.98 -2.27
C TRP A 74 -14.68 -1.19 -1.75
N ALA A 75 -14.98 -2.37 -1.19
CA ALA A 75 -16.27 -2.63 -0.56
C ALA A 75 -16.53 -1.70 0.64
N ASP A 76 -15.52 -1.39 1.43
CA ASP A 76 -15.62 -0.44 2.53
C ASP A 76 -15.84 1.00 2.03
N VAL A 77 -15.14 1.41 0.99
CA VAL A 77 -15.33 2.72 0.35
C VAL A 77 -16.78 2.89 -0.10
N ASP A 78 -17.33 1.88 -0.76
CA ASP A 78 -18.73 1.87 -1.18
C ASP A 78 -19.68 1.91 0.01
N ALA A 79 -19.46 1.05 1.00
CA ALA A 79 -20.29 0.99 2.22
C ALA A 79 -20.29 2.31 3.00
N ALA A 80 -19.18 3.03 3.02
CA ALA A 80 -19.04 4.32 3.67
C ALA A 80 -19.56 5.49 2.83
N GLY A 81 -19.98 5.25 1.57
CA GLY A 81 -20.47 6.29 0.67
C GLY A 81 -19.39 7.23 0.17
N LEU A 82 -18.15 6.75 0.04
CA LEU A 82 -16.98 7.56 -0.31
C LEU A 82 -16.44 7.32 -1.73
N MET A 83 -17.19 6.61 -2.59
CA MET A 83 -16.77 6.34 -3.97
C MET A 83 -16.58 7.62 -4.80
N SER A 84 -17.27 8.69 -4.46
CA SER A 84 -17.19 10.00 -5.14
C SER A 84 -16.39 11.04 -4.36
N HIS A 85 -15.63 10.63 -3.33
CA HIS A 85 -14.84 11.58 -2.56
C HIS A 85 -13.77 12.25 -3.44
N PRO A 86 -13.48 13.57 -3.26
CA PRO A 86 -12.49 14.30 -4.05
C PRO A 86 -11.08 13.72 -4.00
N LEU A 87 -10.74 12.95 -2.97
CA LEU A 87 -9.44 12.28 -2.85
C LEU A 87 -9.06 11.50 -4.10
N TRP A 88 -10.01 10.78 -4.70
CA TRP A 88 -9.74 9.93 -5.86
C TRP A 88 -9.27 10.71 -7.09
N SER A 89 -9.70 11.95 -7.24
CA SER A 89 -9.31 12.80 -8.36
C SER A 89 -7.85 13.22 -8.36
N HIS A 90 -7.16 13.12 -7.22
CA HIS A 90 -5.74 13.43 -7.12
C HIS A 90 -4.84 12.40 -7.80
N PHE A 91 -5.26 11.14 -7.84
CA PHE A 91 -4.41 10.06 -8.32
C PHE A 91 -4.12 10.14 -9.81
N ASP A 92 -2.90 9.82 -10.19
CA ASP A 92 -2.50 9.63 -11.59
C ASP A 92 -2.83 8.20 -12.04
N ILE A 93 -2.63 7.23 -11.15
CA ILE A 93 -2.94 5.82 -11.39
C ILE A 93 -3.81 5.31 -10.25
N GLN A 94 -4.87 4.59 -10.61
CA GLN A 94 -5.80 4.00 -9.66
C GLN A 94 -6.04 2.53 -10.01
N PHE A 95 -5.80 1.64 -9.05
CA PHE A 95 -5.99 0.21 -9.22
C PHE A 95 -7.40 -0.18 -8.77
N LYS A 96 -8.17 -0.76 -9.69
CA LYS A 96 -9.54 -1.22 -9.41
C LYS A 96 -9.61 -2.67 -8.96
N ASP A 97 -8.56 -3.44 -9.22
CA ASP A 97 -8.46 -4.86 -8.84
C ASP A 97 -7.07 -5.17 -8.27
N PHE A 98 -6.74 -4.52 -7.17
CA PHE A 98 -5.48 -4.76 -6.44
C PHE A 98 -5.72 -5.73 -5.30
N ASN A 99 -5.10 -6.91 -5.38
CA ASN A 99 -5.21 -7.96 -4.38
C ASN A 99 -4.12 -7.81 -3.31
N SER A 100 -4.51 -7.49 -2.08
CA SER A 100 -3.60 -7.42 -0.93
C SER A 100 -3.16 -8.81 -0.42
N ALA A 101 -3.78 -9.87 -0.90
CA ALA A 101 -3.47 -11.27 -0.62
C ALA A 101 -3.53 -11.68 0.85
N THR A 102 -4.20 -10.90 1.70
CA THR A 102 -4.31 -11.15 3.13
C THR A 102 -5.48 -10.39 3.76
N SER A 103 -5.87 -10.80 4.95
CA SER A 103 -6.87 -10.13 5.78
C SER A 103 -6.31 -9.60 7.11
N TYR A 104 -4.97 -9.61 7.27
CA TYR A 104 -4.29 -9.18 8.50
C TYR A 104 -3.15 -8.19 8.20
N SER A 105 -2.89 -7.30 9.17
CA SER A 105 -1.92 -6.20 9.04
C SER A 105 -0.48 -6.67 8.87
N GLY A 106 -0.02 -7.62 9.69
CA GLY A 106 1.35 -8.12 9.62
C GLY A 106 1.71 -8.67 8.24
N PRO A 107 0.97 -9.66 7.74
CA PRO A 107 1.20 -10.19 6.39
C PRO A 107 1.10 -9.15 5.29
N ALA A 108 0.16 -8.21 5.38
CA ALA A 108 0.02 -7.13 4.39
C ALA A 108 1.27 -6.23 4.35
N ALA A 109 1.76 -5.81 5.51
CA ALA A 109 2.97 -4.99 5.60
C ALA A 109 4.22 -5.73 5.10
N ILE A 110 4.38 -7.00 5.46
CA ILE A 110 5.49 -7.83 4.99
C ILE A 110 5.46 -7.96 3.46
N ARG A 111 4.30 -8.24 2.88
CA ARG A 111 4.15 -8.35 1.43
C ARG A 111 4.48 -7.05 0.70
N LEU A 112 4.04 -5.92 1.24
CA LEU A 112 4.36 -4.61 0.68
C LEU A 112 5.86 -4.31 0.76
N LEU A 113 6.49 -4.58 1.88
CA LEU A 113 7.92 -4.37 2.07
C LEU A 113 8.79 -5.32 1.23
N ARG A 114 8.26 -6.49 0.86
CA ARG A 114 8.89 -7.46 -0.06
C ARG A 114 8.34 -7.36 -1.49
N ALA A 115 7.84 -6.20 -1.88
CA ALA A 115 7.15 -6.02 -3.16
C ALA A 115 8.04 -6.23 -4.40
N SER A 116 9.35 -6.29 -4.25
CA SER A 116 10.27 -6.47 -5.37
C SER A 116 10.38 -7.93 -5.87
N CYS A 117 9.74 -8.87 -5.19
CA CYS A 117 9.60 -10.25 -5.65
C CYS A 117 8.13 -10.64 -5.79
N GLY A 118 7.87 -11.70 -6.54
CA GLY A 118 6.53 -12.27 -6.69
C GLY A 118 5.96 -12.78 -5.39
N GLN A 119 4.68 -13.10 -5.39
CA GLN A 119 3.94 -13.56 -4.21
C GLN A 119 4.45 -14.90 -3.70
N THR A 120 4.55 -15.00 -2.39
CA THR A 120 4.82 -16.27 -1.71
C THR A 120 3.60 -16.72 -0.90
N SER A 121 3.57 -18.00 -0.53
CA SER A 121 2.50 -18.52 0.34
C SER A 121 2.55 -17.84 1.71
N HIS A 122 1.41 -17.81 2.40
CA HIS A 122 1.36 -17.27 3.76
C HIS A 122 2.37 -17.94 4.70
N LYS A 123 2.49 -19.27 4.60
CA LYS A 123 3.45 -20.03 5.40
C LYS A 123 4.90 -19.58 5.16
N ASN A 124 5.28 -19.36 3.91
CA ASN A 124 6.64 -18.99 3.54
C ASN A 124 6.93 -17.51 3.77
N LEU A 125 5.90 -16.69 3.98
CA LEU A 125 6.04 -15.27 4.23
C LEU A 125 6.87 -14.97 5.49
N TYR A 126 6.82 -15.83 6.49
CA TYR A 126 7.58 -15.70 7.74
C TYR A 126 8.97 -16.34 7.69
N GLN A 127 9.39 -16.79 6.53
CA GLN A 127 10.78 -17.19 6.28
C GLN A 127 11.55 -16.02 5.67
N PRO A 128 12.88 -15.93 5.88
CA PRO A 128 13.70 -14.91 5.25
C PRO A 128 13.55 -14.93 3.73
N ALA A 129 13.44 -13.76 3.12
CA ALA A 129 13.49 -13.59 1.67
C ALA A 129 14.91 -13.22 1.20
N GLY A 130 15.17 -13.37 -0.09
CA GLY A 130 16.40 -12.84 -0.68
C GLY A 130 16.47 -11.31 -0.55
N ASN A 131 17.68 -10.76 -0.39
CA ASN A 131 17.86 -9.32 -0.20
C ASN A 131 17.24 -8.47 -1.31
N GLN A 132 17.22 -8.99 -2.54
CA GLN A 132 16.63 -8.32 -3.71
C GLN A 132 15.11 -8.14 -3.62
N CYS A 133 14.44 -8.84 -2.70
CA CYS A 133 13.00 -8.76 -2.53
C CYS A 133 12.54 -7.55 -1.71
N TYR A 134 13.42 -6.97 -0.90
CA TYR A 134 13.08 -5.86 -0.02
C TYR A 134 13.13 -4.53 -0.77
N LEU A 135 11.95 -3.93 -0.98
CA LEU A 135 11.81 -2.70 -1.76
C LEU A 135 12.68 -1.56 -1.22
N PHE A 136 12.65 -1.35 0.09
CA PHE A 136 13.37 -0.22 0.70
C PHE A 136 14.89 -0.43 0.71
N ASP A 137 15.36 -1.67 0.80
CA ASP A 137 16.79 -1.98 0.66
C ASP A 137 17.28 -1.71 -0.76
N ASN A 138 16.49 -2.02 -1.76
CA ASN A 138 16.81 -1.70 -3.14
C ASN A 138 16.93 -0.19 -3.35
N LEU A 139 16.05 0.59 -2.74
CA LEU A 139 16.13 2.05 -2.80
C LEU A 139 17.31 2.62 -1.99
N ALA A 140 17.62 2.04 -0.83
CA ALA A 140 18.78 2.47 -0.05
C ALA A 140 20.10 2.30 -0.81
N LYS A 141 20.25 1.22 -1.57
CA LYS A 141 21.41 1.00 -2.45
C LYS A 141 21.56 2.08 -3.53
N LEU A 142 20.47 2.74 -3.88
CA LEU A 142 20.44 3.83 -4.86
C LEU A 142 20.52 5.22 -4.21
N GLY A 143 20.80 5.29 -2.91
CA GLY A 143 21.02 6.53 -2.20
C GLY A 143 19.78 7.17 -1.58
N PHE A 144 18.66 6.44 -1.48
CA PHE A 144 17.48 6.90 -0.76
C PHE A 144 17.67 6.71 0.74
N THR A 145 17.45 7.76 1.54
CA THR A 145 17.37 7.65 3.00
C THR A 145 16.07 6.98 3.37
N GLN A 146 16.13 5.93 4.20
CA GLN A 146 14.93 5.23 4.67
C GLN A 146 14.36 5.93 5.90
N HIS A 147 13.02 6.03 5.93
CA HIS A 147 12.25 6.45 7.11
C HIS A 147 11.15 5.43 7.42
N LEU A 148 10.95 5.20 8.70
CA LEU A 148 9.84 4.40 9.24
C LEU A 148 8.94 5.32 10.06
N MET A 149 7.70 5.48 9.63
CA MET A 149 6.71 6.33 10.25
C MET A 149 5.44 5.54 10.56
N LEU A 150 4.97 5.62 11.79
CA LEU A 150 3.75 4.97 12.23
C LEU A 150 2.76 5.99 12.78
N GLY A 151 1.48 5.84 12.45
CA GLY A 151 0.38 6.57 13.10
C GLY A 151 -0.05 5.94 14.43
N HIS A 152 0.78 5.05 14.99
CA HIS A 152 0.58 4.31 16.24
C HIS A 152 1.93 3.90 16.83
N ASN A 153 1.93 3.26 17.99
CA ASN A 153 3.20 2.87 18.64
C ASN A 153 3.83 1.57 18.13
N GLY A 154 3.17 0.87 17.19
CA GLY A 154 3.68 -0.38 16.61
C GLY A 154 3.58 -1.61 17.51
N GLN A 155 2.97 -1.52 18.68
CA GLN A 155 2.89 -2.63 19.64
C GLN A 155 1.76 -3.60 19.33
N PHE A 156 0.69 -3.11 18.70
CA PHE A 156 -0.44 -3.96 18.32
C PHE A 156 0.02 -5.14 17.45
N GLY A 157 -0.26 -6.36 17.90
CA GLY A 157 0.14 -7.57 17.16
C GLY A 157 1.64 -7.72 16.91
N ASN A 158 2.51 -7.06 17.70
CA ASN A 158 3.96 -7.00 17.47
C ASN A 158 4.33 -6.38 16.10
N PHE A 159 3.53 -5.47 15.60
CA PHE A 159 3.64 -4.92 14.24
C PHE A 159 5.03 -4.35 13.95
N LEU A 160 5.58 -3.53 14.83
CA LEU A 160 6.92 -2.93 14.62
C LEU A 160 8.00 -4.01 14.51
N LYS A 161 7.92 -5.07 15.34
CA LYS A 161 8.84 -6.19 15.28
C LYS A 161 8.75 -6.93 13.95
N GLU A 162 7.54 -7.21 13.46
CA GLU A 162 7.32 -7.86 12.17
C GLU A 162 7.85 -7.02 11.00
N VAL A 163 7.60 -5.72 11.01
CA VAL A 163 8.10 -4.79 9.98
C VAL A 163 9.63 -4.79 9.94
N ARG A 164 10.29 -4.85 11.10
CA ARG A 164 11.75 -4.93 11.17
C ARG A 164 12.30 -6.28 10.76
N GLU A 165 11.84 -7.34 11.40
CA GLU A 165 12.40 -8.69 11.23
C GLU A 165 12.02 -9.31 9.89
N GLN A 166 10.76 -9.16 9.46
CA GLN A 166 10.26 -9.77 8.25
C GLN A 166 10.18 -8.80 7.06
N GLY A 167 9.94 -7.52 7.33
CA GLY A 167 9.88 -6.49 6.32
C GLY A 167 11.21 -5.84 5.96
N GLY A 168 12.25 -6.08 6.75
CA GLY A 168 13.59 -5.54 6.51
C GLY A 168 13.74 -4.04 6.80
N MET A 169 12.75 -3.41 7.43
CA MET A 169 12.81 -1.98 7.78
C MET A 169 13.66 -1.75 9.03
N GLN A 170 14.91 -1.37 8.83
CA GLN A 170 15.85 -1.10 9.92
C GLN A 170 15.95 0.39 10.31
N ALA A 171 15.30 1.29 9.57
CA ALA A 171 15.29 2.70 9.91
C ALA A 171 14.72 2.94 11.31
N PRO A 172 15.25 3.89 12.08
CA PRO A 172 14.65 4.28 13.35
C PRO A 172 13.19 4.68 13.18
N LEU A 173 12.33 4.34 14.15
CA LEU A 173 10.97 4.85 14.17
C LEU A 173 11.03 6.38 14.32
N MET A 174 10.35 7.08 13.42
CA MET A 174 10.24 8.54 13.46
C MET A 174 9.65 8.98 14.81
N ASP A 175 10.23 10.01 15.41
CA ASP A 175 9.85 10.51 16.73
C ASP A 175 8.35 10.82 16.80
N GLN A 176 7.68 10.28 17.81
CA GLN A 176 6.25 10.44 18.06
C GLN A 176 5.95 11.39 19.23
N THR A 177 6.98 11.98 19.81
CA THR A 177 6.82 12.88 20.95
C THR A 177 5.94 14.07 20.61
N GLY A 178 4.90 14.29 21.41
CA GLY A 178 3.98 15.41 21.24
C GLY A 178 2.95 15.26 20.12
N LEU A 179 2.89 14.11 19.45
CA LEU A 179 1.82 13.87 18.47
C LEU A 179 0.46 13.80 19.17
N PRO A 180 -0.56 14.52 18.68
CA PRO A 180 -1.92 14.43 19.21
C PRO A 180 -2.50 13.03 19.03
N VAL A 181 -3.20 12.53 20.04
CA VAL A 181 -3.95 11.28 19.98
C VAL A 181 -5.35 11.56 19.46
N SER A 182 -5.67 11.00 18.31
CA SER A 182 -6.98 11.14 17.65
C SER A 182 -7.97 10.08 18.11
N LEU A 183 -7.51 8.85 18.26
CA LEU A 183 -8.30 7.68 18.65
C LEU A 183 -7.48 6.81 19.61
N LEU A 184 -8.18 5.91 20.28
CA LEU A 184 -7.55 4.82 21.02
C LEU A 184 -7.95 3.49 20.37
N GLY A 185 -7.00 2.59 20.28
CA GLY A 185 -7.26 1.23 19.83
C GLY A 185 -8.02 0.41 20.85
N PHE A 186 -8.40 -0.79 20.46
CA PHE A 186 -9.12 -1.73 21.33
C PHE A 186 -8.37 -2.00 22.66
N ASP A 187 -7.05 -2.06 22.60
CA ASP A 187 -6.16 -2.27 23.75
C ASP A 187 -5.81 -0.97 24.50
N GLY A 188 -6.40 0.15 24.14
CA GLY A 188 -6.12 1.47 24.72
C GLY A 188 -4.87 2.14 24.16
N SER A 189 -4.18 1.54 23.19
CA SER A 189 -2.99 2.15 22.58
C SER A 189 -3.37 3.36 21.72
N PRO A 190 -2.48 4.38 21.63
CA PRO A 190 -2.78 5.59 20.89
C PRO A 190 -2.79 5.36 19.37
N VAL A 191 -3.76 5.98 18.70
CA VAL A 191 -3.77 6.23 17.27
C VAL A 191 -3.62 7.73 17.08
N TYR A 192 -2.49 8.14 16.50
CA TYR A 192 -2.14 9.55 16.37
C TYR A 192 -2.91 10.21 15.22
N ASP A 193 -3.07 11.53 15.35
CA ASP A 193 -3.68 12.34 14.30
C ASP A 193 -2.86 12.31 13.02
N ASP A 194 -3.45 11.84 11.93
CA ASP A 194 -2.74 11.62 10.66
C ASP A 194 -2.20 12.92 10.06
N THR A 195 -2.94 14.03 10.19
CA THR A 195 -2.46 15.34 9.73
C THR A 195 -1.17 15.71 10.46
N ALA A 196 -1.12 15.53 11.78
CA ALA A 196 0.07 15.84 12.57
C ALA A 196 1.25 14.93 12.22
N VAL A 197 1.01 13.65 12.00
CA VAL A 197 2.05 12.69 11.57
C VAL A 197 2.62 13.09 10.21
N LEU A 198 1.77 13.38 9.23
CA LEU A 198 2.18 13.79 7.89
C LEU A 198 2.93 15.13 7.91
N GLN A 199 2.53 16.08 8.76
CA GLN A 199 3.27 17.33 8.93
C GLN A 199 4.66 17.09 9.52
N ARG A 200 4.80 16.17 10.46
CA ARG A 200 6.11 15.79 11.01
C ARG A 200 7.00 15.14 9.94
N TRP A 201 6.42 14.33 9.05
CA TRP A 201 7.14 13.81 7.89
C TRP A 201 7.69 14.93 7.01
N LEU A 202 6.86 15.92 6.65
CA LEU A 202 7.30 17.08 5.87
C LEU A 202 8.46 17.81 6.55
N GLN A 203 8.36 18.08 7.85
CA GLN A 203 9.42 18.71 8.62
C GLN A 203 10.71 17.88 8.60
N THR A 204 10.60 16.57 8.65
CA THR A 204 11.75 15.67 8.64
C THR A 204 12.47 15.70 7.29
N ILE A 205 11.76 15.59 6.17
CA ILE A 205 12.35 15.62 4.86
C ILE A 205 12.89 17.02 4.48
N GLU A 206 12.29 18.08 4.98
CA GLU A 206 12.77 19.46 4.78
C GLU A 206 14.13 19.70 5.45
N LYS A 207 14.40 19.04 6.56
CA LYS A 207 15.66 19.15 7.31
C LYS A 207 16.74 18.20 6.76
N ASP A 208 16.38 17.21 5.99
CA ASP A 208 17.33 16.27 5.39
C ASP A 208 18.01 16.92 4.21
N SER A 209 19.34 16.89 4.18
CA SER A 209 20.13 17.35 3.05
C SER A 209 20.04 16.43 1.82
N ASN A 210 19.66 15.16 2.03
CA ASN A 210 19.47 14.22 0.95
C ASN A 210 18.08 14.43 0.31
N PRO A 211 18.02 14.81 -0.98
CA PRO A 211 16.76 15.02 -1.68
C PRO A 211 16.05 13.72 -2.07
N ARG A 212 16.66 12.57 -1.77
CA ARG A 212 16.08 11.24 -1.99
C ARG A 212 15.80 10.58 -0.66
N SER A 213 14.52 10.34 -0.38
CA SER A 213 14.10 9.52 0.75
C SER A 213 13.01 8.55 0.35
N ALA A 214 12.87 7.49 1.12
CA ALA A 214 11.80 6.51 0.98
C ALA A 214 11.22 6.25 2.37
N THR A 215 9.94 6.57 2.54
CA THR A 215 9.23 6.47 3.80
C THR A 215 8.14 5.40 3.72
N PHE A 216 8.18 4.46 4.66
CA PHE A 216 7.06 3.56 4.93
C PHE A 216 6.23 4.16 6.06
N PHE A 217 4.97 4.48 5.76
CA PHE A 217 4.01 5.01 6.71
C PHE A 217 2.83 4.05 6.85
N ASN A 218 2.67 3.47 8.04
CA ASN A 218 1.51 2.65 8.40
C ASN A 218 0.62 3.40 9.37
N THR A 219 -0.68 3.40 9.13
CA THR A 219 -1.64 4.10 9.97
C THR A 219 -2.93 3.30 10.19
N LEU A 220 -3.57 3.52 11.32
CA LEU A 220 -4.69 2.74 11.83
C LEU A 220 -5.99 3.52 12.07
N PRO A 221 -6.31 4.65 11.38
CA PRO A 221 -7.53 5.40 11.69
C PRO A 221 -8.80 4.58 11.43
N LEU A 222 -8.71 3.57 10.56
CA LEU A 222 -9.82 2.75 10.12
C LEU A 222 -9.82 1.34 10.72
N HIS A 223 -8.95 1.08 11.70
CA HIS A 223 -8.88 -0.21 12.37
C HIS A 223 -10.12 -0.46 13.22
N ASP A 224 -10.54 -1.72 13.29
CA ASP A 224 -11.67 -2.15 14.12
C ASP A 224 -11.43 -1.83 15.60
N GLY A 225 -12.50 -1.50 16.31
CA GLY A 225 -12.45 -1.25 17.73
C GLY A 225 -11.90 0.12 18.13
N ASN A 226 -11.45 0.94 17.22
CA ASN A 226 -11.03 2.29 17.52
C ASN A 226 -12.17 3.12 18.10
N HIS A 227 -11.87 3.87 19.15
CA HIS A 227 -12.83 4.73 19.82
C HIS A 227 -12.22 6.10 20.16
N PHE A 228 -13.07 7.10 20.34
CA PHE A 228 -12.60 8.41 20.78
C PHE A 228 -12.12 8.35 22.23
N PRO A 229 -11.08 9.14 22.60
CA PRO A 229 -10.64 9.24 23.99
C PRO A 229 -11.81 9.59 24.94
N GLY A 230 -11.92 8.84 26.03
CA GLY A 230 -13.02 9.02 26.99
C GLY A 230 -14.36 8.40 26.61
N VAL A 231 -14.46 7.77 25.44
CA VAL A 231 -15.66 7.09 24.96
C VAL A 231 -15.37 5.59 24.82
N SER A 232 -16.16 4.74 25.45
CA SER A 232 -15.98 3.27 25.40
C SER A 232 -16.54 2.63 24.14
N LYS A 233 -17.53 3.27 23.51
CA LYS A 233 -18.15 2.78 22.28
C LYS A 233 -17.20 2.97 21.09
N THR A 234 -17.09 1.95 20.23
CA THR A 234 -16.38 2.03 18.95
C THR A 234 -16.90 3.21 18.13
N ALA A 235 -16.00 4.04 17.63
CA ALA A 235 -16.33 5.14 16.75
C ALA A 235 -16.85 4.65 15.40
N ASP A 236 -17.83 5.34 14.85
CA ASP A 236 -18.43 4.99 13.57
C ASP A 236 -17.36 5.00 12.45
N TYR A 237 -17.31 3.92 11.68
CA TYR A 237 -16.31 3.77 10.61
C TYR A 237 -16.47 4.86 9.54
N LYS A 238 -17.69 5.17 9.12
CA LYS A 238 -17.94 6.18 8.09
C LYS A 238 -17.43 7.55 8.51
N VAL A 239 -17.63 7.93 9.78
CA VAL A 239 -17.13 9.20 10.34
C VAL A 239 -15.60 9.25 10.30
N ARG A 240 -14.95 8.16 10.71
CA ARG A 240 -13.49 8.05 10.70
C ARG A 240 -12.92 8.05 9.28
N ALA A 241 -13.57 7.33 8.36
CA ALA A 241 -13.16 7.26 6.97
C ALA A 241 -13.32 8.63 6.26
N GLN A 242 -14.42 9.33 6.49
CA GLN A 242 -14.63 10.68 5.96
C GLN A 242 -13.53 11.64 6.44
N LYS A 243 -13.23 11.63 7.74
CA LYS A 243 -12.17 12.46 8.31
C LYS A 243 -10.81 12.13 7.68
N PHE A 244 -10.46 10.85 7.59
CA PHE A 244 -9.19 10.42 7.03
C PHE A 244 -9.04 10.79 5.55
N PHE A 245 -10.09 10.64 4.75
CA PHE A 245 -10.09 11.03 3.34
C PHE A 245 -9.97 12.54 3.17
N ASP A 246 -10.65 13.31 4.01
CA ASP A 246 -10.54 14.78 4.02
C ASP A 246 -9.11 15.22 4.38
N GLU A 247 -8.48 14.57 5.32
CA GLU A 247 -7.09 14.84 5.72
C GLU A 247 -6.10 14.50 4.60
N LEU A 248 -6.25 13.36 3.94
CA LEU A 248 -5.41 13.00 2.79
C LEU A 248 -5.62 13.94 1.61
N ASP A 249 -6.87 14.32 1.33
CA ASP A 249 -7.20 15.29 0.29
C ASP A 249 -6.50 16.63 0.54
N ALA A 250 -6.58 17.14 1.77
CA ALA A 250 -5.91 18.37 2.17
C ALA A 250 -4.37 18.25 2.08
N PHE A 251 -3.81 17.13 2.50
CA PHE A 251 -2.38 16.87 2.41
C PHE A 251 -1.90 16.82 0.95
N PHE A 252 -2.61 16.18 0.07
CA PHE A 252 -2.28 16.14 -1.37
C PHE A 252 -2.37 17.52 -1.99
N THR A 253 -3.35 18.32 -1.61
CA THR A 253 -3.44 19.72 -2.05
C THR A 253 -2.24 20.55 -1.57
N GLU A 254 -1.79 20.34 -0.33
CA GLU A 254 -0.58 20.98 0.21
C GLU A 254 0.68 20.57 -0.56
N LEU A 255 0.86 19.28 -0.83
CA LEU A 255 1.97 18.78 -1.62
C LEU A 255 2.00 19.37 -3.03
N GLU A 256 0.85 19.46 -3.69
CA GLU A 256 0.73 20.07 -5.02
C GLU A 256 1.23 21.52 -5.01
N LYS A 257 0.82 22.29 -4.00
CA LYS A 257 1.21 23.70 -3.85
C LYS A 257 2.69 23.87 -3.46
N SER A 258 3.28 22.88 -2.82
CA SER A 258 4.66 22.95 -2.32
C SER A 258 5.71 22.94 -3.43
N GLY A 259 5.35 22.40 -4.61
CA GLY A 259 6.31 22.17 -5.68
C GLY A 259 7.34 21.06 -5.40
N ARG A 260 7.23 20.35 -4.27
CA ARG A 260 8.12 19.23 -3.93
C ARG A 260 7.91 18.07 -4.90
N LYS A 261 9.00 17.36 -5.17
CA LYS A 261 8.98 16.16 -6.01
C LYS A 261 8.72 14.94 -5.11
N VAL A 262 7.51 14.45 -5.14
CA VAL A 262 7.06 13.34 -4.29
C VAL A 262 6.27 12.33 -5.11
N MET A 263 6.63 11.06 -5.00
CA MET A 263 5.81 9.94 -5.43
C MET A 263 5.08 9.40 -4.21
N VAL A 264 3.76 9.56 -4.17
CA VAL A 264 2.91 8.97 -3.13
C VAL A 264 2.30 7.69 -3.66
N VAL A 265 2.50 6.61 -2.91
CA VAL A 265 1.93 5.28 -3.19
C VAL A 265 1.01 4.93 -2.03
N VAL A 266 -0.28 4.83 -2.31
CA VAL A 266 -1.27 4.40 -1.31
C VAL A 266 -1.58 2.93 -1.54
N VAL A 267 -1.33 2.10 -0.53
CA VAL A 267 -1.65 0.66 -0.56
C VAL A 267 -2.28 0.29 0.78
N PRO A 268 -3.63 0.20 0.83
CA PRO A 268 -4.29 -0.34 2.01
C PRO A 268 -3.90 -1.79 2.29
N GLU A 269 -3.98 -2.21 3.55
CA GLU A 269 -3.63 -3.57 3.97
C GLU A 269 -4.68 -4.60 3.57
N HIS A 270 -5.92 -4.35 3.96
CA HIS A 270 -7.10 -5.22 3.77
C HIS A 270 -8.35 -4.43 4.13
N GLY A 271 -9.52 -4.96 3.79
CA GLY A 271 -10.79 -4.36 4.18
C GLY A 271 -11.18 -4.60 5.64
N GLY A 272 -12.11 -3.80 6.11
CA GLY A 272 -12.72 -3.89 7.44
C GLY A 272 -13.94 -4.81 7.52
N ALA A 273 -14.35 -5.40 6.40
CA ALA A 273 -15.55 -6.24 6.31
C ALA A 273 -16.82 -5.57 6.86
N LEU A 274 -17.04 -4.31 6.53
CA LEU A 274 -18.21 -3.53 6.99
C LEU A 274 -19.53 -4.17 6.58
N LYS A 275 -19.58 -4.68 5.36
CA LYS A 275 -20.64 -5.56 4.88
C LYS A 275 -20.10 -6.97 4.87
N GLY A 276 -20.87 -7.93 5.35
CA GLY A 276 -20.55 -9.33 5.14
C GLY A 276 -20.59 -9.69 3.65
N ASP A 277 -20.10 -10.86 3.34
CA ASP A 277 -20.18 -11.46 2.01
C ASP A 277 -20.84 -12.84 2.07
N ARG A 278 -20.75 -13.62 0.98
CA ARG A 278 -21.36 -14.96 0.95
C ARG A 278 -20.69 -15.96 1.89
N MET A 279 -19.46 -15.68 2.32
CA MET A 279 -18.65 -16.60 3.11
C MET A 279 -18.61 -16.22 4.58
N GLN A 280 -18.80 -14.94 4.91
CA GLN A 280 -18.62 -14.41 6.26
C GLN A 280 -19.60 -13.28 6.54
N VAL A 281 -20.05 -13.21 7.79
CA VAL A 281 -20.87 -12.09 8.27
C VAL A 281 -20.03 -10.82 8.44
N SER A 282 -20.70 -9.67 8.51
CA SER A 282 -20.06 -8.39 8.78
C SER A 282 -19.12 -8.47 10.00
N GLY A 283 -17.94 -7.92 9.85
CA GLY A 283 -16.88 -7.90 10.86
C GLY A 283 -15.99 -9.13 10.90
N LEU A 284 -16.33 -10.22 10.21
CA LEU A 284 -15.45 -11.39 10.11
C LEU A 284 -14.52 -11.31 8.90
N ARG A 285 -13.23 -11.65 9.12
CA ARG A 285 -12.16 -11.58 8.11
C ARG A 285 -11.28 -12.83 8.12
N ASP A 286 -11.78 -13.94 8.58
CA ASP A 286 -11.00 -15.20 8.66
C ASP A 286 -10.66 -15.74 7.28
N ILE A 287 -11.55 -15.51 6.31
CA ILE A 287 -11.34 -15.90 4.92
C ILE A 287 -11.00 -14.64 4.11
N PRO A 288 -9.84 -14.60 3.42
CA PRO A 288 -9.43 -13.46 2.62
C PRO A 288 -10.22 -13.40 1.29
N SER A 289 -11.52 -13.11 1.39
CA SER A 289 -12.41 -12.96 0.24
C SER A 289 -12.15 -11.65 -0.53
N PRO A 290 -12.57 -11.53 -1.80
CA PRO A 290 -12.34 -10.32 -2.60
C PRO A 290 -12.87 -9.03 -1.98
N SER A 291 -13.98 -9.08 -1.22
CA SER A 291 -14.50 -7.91 -0.50
C SER A 291 -13.54 -7.37 0.57
N ILE A 292 -12.57 -8.16 0.99
CA ILE A 292 -11.54 -7.83 1.98
C ILE A 292 -10.20 -7.54 1.29
N THR A 293 -9.82 -8.33 0.29
CA THR A 293 -8.50 -8.24 -0.33
C THR A 293 -8.41 -7.27 -1.49
N ASN A 294 -9.55 -6.88 -2.11
CA ASN A 294 -9.53 -5.88 -3.18
C ASN A 294 -9.49 -4.47 -2.58
N VAL A 295 -8.30 -3.89 -2.57
CA VAL A 295 -8.02 -2.61 -1.91
C VAL A 295 -7.81 -1.48 -2.91
N PRO A 296 -8.19 -0.22 -2.54
CA PRO A 296 -8.03 0.95 -3.41
C PRO A 296 -6.59 1.46 -3.39
N ALA A 297 -5.69 0.75 -4.05
CA ALA A 297 -4.33 1.22 -4.26
C ALA A 297 -4.29 2.31 -5.33
N GLY A 298 -3.37 3.27 -5.18
CA GLY A 298 -3.21 4.36 -6.13
C GLY A 298 -1.85 5.03 -6.02
N ILE A 299 -1.49 5.75 -7.08
CA ILE A 299 -0.21 6.47 -7.16
C ILE A 299 -0.47 7.90 -7.62
N LYS A 300 0.22 8.85 -6.97
CA LYS A 300 0.26 10.26 -7.34
C LYS A 300 1.70 10.73 -7.44
N PHE A 301 2.03 11.39 -8.54
CA PHE A 301 3.30 12.08 -8.72
C PHE A 301 3.12 13.58 -8.50
N PHE A 302 3.80 14.13 -7.51
CA PHE A 302 3.83 15.58 -7.24
C PHE A 302 5.14 16.16 -7.75
N GLY A 303 5.07 17.27 -8.46
CA GLY A 303 6.24 17.97 -8.97
C GLY A 303 7.13 17.16 -9.92
N MET A 304 6.70 15.97 -10.31
CA MET A 304 7.37 15.04 -11.21
C MET A 304 6.61 14.96 -12.52
N LYS A 305 7.24 14.38 -13.54
CA LYS A 305 6.55 14.06 -14.78
C LYS A 305 5.51 12.97 -14.52
N ALA A 306 4.24 13.33 -14.59
CA ALA A 306 3.17 12.36 -14.44
C ALA A 306 3.02 11.52 -15.72
N PRO A 307 2.64 10.24 -15.60
CA PRO A 307 2.37 9.39 -16.76
C PRO A 307 1.17 9.86 -17.57
N HIS A 308 0.30 10.66 -16.95
CA HIS A 308 -0.95 11.11 -17.53
C HIS A 308 -1.39 12.45 -16.92
N GLN A 309 -2.07 13.29 -17.73
CA GLN A 309 -2.72 14.51 -17.25
C GLN A 309 -4.24 14.37 -17.40
N GLY A 310 -4.98 14.83 -16.40
CA GLY A 310 -6.45 14.77 -16.36
C GLY A 310 -6.97 13.72 -15.39
N ALA A 311 -8.00 12.97 -15.78
CA ALA A 311 -8.58 11.93 -14.94
C ALA A 311 -7.58 10.79 -14.68
N PRO A 312 -7.63 10.11 -13.51
CA PRO A 312 -6.76 8.99 -13.22
C PRO A 312 -6.81 7.90 -14.30
N ILE A 313 -5.63 7.31 -14.57
CA ILE A 313 -5.57 6.07 -15.35
C ILE A 313 -6.08 4.95 -14.45
N GLU A 314 -7.16 4.31 -14.85
CA GLU A 314 -7.72 3.17 -14.11
C GLU A 314 -7.13 1.85 -14.61
N ILE A 315 -6.50 1.11 -13.71
CA ILE A 315 -6.00 -0.24 -13.97
C ILE A 315 -7.06 -1.22 -13.49
N THR A 316 -7.70 -1.90 -14.42
CA THR A 316 -8.79 -2.85 -14.15
C THR A 316 -8.32 -4.30 -14.15
N GLN A 317 -7.13 -4.57 -14.66
CA GLN A 317 -6.52 -5.90 -14.63
C GLN A 317 -6.14 -6.30 -13.20
N PRO A 318 -6.20 -7.59 -12.85
CA PRO A 318 -5.71 -8.09 -11.58
C PRO A 318 -4.26 -7.69 -11.33
N THR A 319 -4.00 -7.09 -10.17
CA THR A 319 -2.71 -6.50 -9.81
C THR A 319 -2.37 -6.85 -8.36
N SER A 320 -1.11 -6.83 -8.01
CA SER A 320 -0.64 -6.96 -6.65
C SER A 320 0.68 -6.19 -6.44
N TYR A 321 1.37 -6.47 -5.35
CA TYR A 321 2.50 -5.67 -4.85
C TYR A 321 3.66 -5.49 -5.83
N LEU A 322 3.95 -6.49 -6.68
CA LEU A 322 5.04 -6.38 -7.65
C LEU A 322 4.88 -5.20 -8.60
N ALA A 323 3.64 -4.87 -8.97
CA ALA A 323 3.35 -3.71 -9.81
C ALA A 323 3.77 -2.38 -9.14
N ILE A 324 3.64 -2.29 -7.82
CA ILE A 324 4.12 -1.13 -7.06
C ILE A 324 5.64 -1.00 -7.20
N SER A 325 6.36 -2.08 -6.95
CA SER A 325 7.83 -2.11 -7.09
C SER A 325 8.27 -1.76 -8.52
N GLU A 326 7.60 -2.28 -9.53
CA GLU A 326 7.88 -1.99 -10.95
C GLU A 326 7.70 -0.49 -11.26
N LEU A 327 6.64 0.13 -10.78
CA LEU A 327 6.41 1.56 -10.99
C LEU A 327 7.41 2.42 -10.24
N VAL A 328 7.80 2.03 -9.04
CA VAL A 328 8.86 2.71 -8.28
C VAL A 328 10.20 2.60 -9.02
N ALA A 329 10.55 1.41 -9.51
CA ALA A 329 11.79 1.21 -10.28
C ALA A 329 11.83 2.08 -11.55
N ARG A 330 10.71 2.19 -12.25
CA ARG A 330 10.60 3.08 -13.42
C ARG A 330 10.73 4.55 -13.05
N ALA A 331 10.14 4.98 -11.94
CA ALA A 331 10.29 6.36 -11.48
C ALA A 331 11.73 6.69 -11.10
N VAL A 332 12.48 5.72 -10.58
CA VAL A 332 13.90 5.86 -10.24
C VAL A 332 14.80 5.94 -11.49
N ASP A 333 14.43 5.21 -12.53
CA ASP A 333 15.19 5.17 -13.78
C ASP A 333 14.93 6.39 -14.69
N GLY A 334 13.87 7.15 -14.45
CA GLY A 334 13.48 8.37 -15.18
C GLY A 334 12.28 8.14 -16.06
#